data_df5abe19102285f59547324c2f2b8410
#
_entry.id   df5abe19102285f59547324c2f2b8410
#
_cell.length_a   1.000
_cell.length_b   1.000
_cell.length_c   1.000
_cell.angle_alpha   90.00
_cell.angle_beta   90.00
_cell.angle_gamma   90.00
#
_symmetry.space_group_name_H-M   'P 1'
#
loop_
_entity.id
_entity.type
_entity.pdbx_description
1 polymer ?
#
loop_
_entity_poly.entity_id
_entity_poly.type
_entity_poly.pdbx_seq_one_letter_code
_entity_poly.pdbx_strand_id
1 'polypeptide(L)'
;MTVPEPIASRVDEPLANVDLTTADEVDAALLESILAAPIEEWMSFLDPAQAKLVRRSFNGPARIRGSAGTGKTVVGLHRAAYLARSGNTRVLFTTFVRTLPDVLNKLLGRLAPDTTDSVDFRGIYGFALDLLAQRGCAVRLDTKAADSAYTEAWDARTRGGALDASGTTSRYWREEIDHVIKGRGIRTFEQYADLARIGRRLRLTVEQRRDVWSLFERYEQGLRRRNAHDFPDVILMARDSLRANPLERYGAVIVDEAQDLTCAMVSLLHSLVGDRPDGLTLIGDGQQTIYPGGYTLSEVGISLSGRGVVLDVNHRNTAEILAFANGAVAGDEYTDIEGSGQRLDGVETVTRSGPAPTLNRFSSWPAHDAALVWRVRDVVKLVGTSWGDVGVLAATHWQVNKTKEALVAAGIPVMPLDRYDGRPVDAVKIGTVKRAKGLEFKQVLLARVEPALLATGAPPASVSETDRERRDLDRRELYVAMTRARDGLWVGTRAEL
;
A
#
# COMPACT_ATOMS: atom_id res chain seq x y z
N MET A 1 34.96 3.77 -37.73
CA MET A 1 33.65 3.79 -37.04
C MET A 1 33.87 3.17 -35.68
N THR A 2 34.15 4.01 -34.73
CA THR A 2 34.41 3.63 -33.33
C THR A 2 33.08 3.56 -32.59
N VAL A 3 32.81 2.39 -32.01
CA VAL A 3 31.67 2.16 -31.12
C VAL A 3 31.88 3.01 -29.85
N PRO A 4 30.94 3.80 -29.40
CA PRO A 4 31.09 4.52 -28.13
C PRO A 4 31.08 3.53 -26.96
N GLU A 5 32.06 3.68 -26.07
CA GLU A 5 32.14 2.93 -24.81
C GLU A 5 30.89 3.19 -23.92
N PRO A 6 30.45 2.19 -23.18
CA PRO A 6 29.30 2.35 -22.29
C PRO A 6 29.62 3.30 -21.13
N ILE A 7 28.67 4.16 -20.80
CA ILE A 7 28.68 5.21 -19.74
C ILE A 7 28.82 4.62 -18.31
N ALA A 8 29.19 3.37 -18.17
CA ALA A 8 29.31 2.67 -16.88
C ALA A 8 30.49 3.12 -15.98
N SER A 9 31.37 4.01 -16.44
CA SER A 9 32.58 4.39 -15.68
C SER A 9 32.48 5.67 -14.84
N ARG A 10 31.28 6.26 -14.69
CA ARG A 10 31.09 7.46 -13.85
C ARG A 10 30.27 7.26 -12.57
N VAL A 11 29.87 6.05 -12.25
CA VAL A 11 29.05 5.75 -11.05
C VAL A 11 29.88 5.19 -9.88
N ASP A 12 31.17 4.96 -10.07
CA ASP A 12 32.07 4.33 -9.08
C ASP A 12 32.80 5.30 -8.13
N GLU A 13 32.47 6.58 -8.12
CA GLU A 13 32.93 7.44 -7.02
C GLU A 13 31.96 7.32 -5.84
N PRO A 14 32.43 6.92 -4.64
CA PRO A 14 31.57 6.84 -3.48
C PRO A 14 31.04 8.23 -3.14
N LEU A 15 29.71 8.40 -3.01
CA LEU A 15 28.97 9.58 -2.59
C LEU A 15 29.38 10.13 -1.19
N ALA A 16 30.61 9.83 -0.73
CA ALA A 16 31.14 10.19 0.58
C ALA A 16 31.55 11.67 0.72
N ASN A 17 31.58 12.45 -0.38
CA ASN A 17 32.08 13.84 -0.35
C ASN A 17 31.23 14.82 -1.20
N VAL A 18 29.92 14.65 -1.26
CA VAL A 18 29.09 15.75 -1.74
C VAL A 18 28.93 16.73 -0.58
N ASP A 19 29.60 17.86 -0.70
CA ASP A 19 29.52 18.98 0.24
C ASP A 19 28.08 19.50 0.26
N LEU A 20 27.35 19.27 1.37
CA LEU A 20 25.91 19.52 1.52
C LEU A 20 25.59 21.01 1.71
N THR A 21 26.50 21.93 1.40
CA THR A 21 26.34 23.37 1.61
C THR A 21 25.72 24.13 0.43
N THR A 22 25.49 23.49 -0.70
CA THR A 22 24.85 24.13 -1.87
C THR A 22 23.63 23.35 -2.34
N ALA A 23 22.57 23.35 -1.51
CA ALA A 23 21.30 22.70 -1.82
C ALA A 23 20.54 23.35 -3.01
N ASP A 24 20.97 24.49 -3.52
CA ASP A 24 20.33 25.25 -4.60
C ASP A 24 20.92 24.94 -5.99
N GLU A 25 22.00 24.19 -6.07
CA GLU A 25 22.67 23.80 -7.31
C GLU A 25 22.68 22.28 -7.52
N VAL A 26 21.53 21.62 -7.32
CA VAL A 26 21.33 20.35 -8.04
C VAL A 26 21.23 20.72 -9.50
N ASP A 27 22.35 20.51 -10.22
CA ASP A 27 22.47 20.82 -11.64
C ASP A 27 21.19 20.37 -12.37
N ALA A 28 20.49 21.28 -13.00
CA ALA A 28 19.26 20.99 -13.71
C ALA A 28 19.46 19.85 -14.73
N ALA A 29 20.66 19.73 -15.29
CA ALA A 29 21.07 18.63 -16.15
C ALA A 29 21.11 17.26 -15.42
N LEU A 30 21.50 17.23 -14.14
CA LEU A 30 21.49 16.01 -13.33
C LEU A 30 20.04 15.60 -13.03
N LEU A 31 19.18 16.56 -12.72
CA LEU A 31 17.76 16.31 -12.52
C LEU A 31 17.08 15.81 -13.80
N GLU A 32 17.39 16.41 -14.98
CA GLU A 32 16.91 15.92 -16.25
C GLU A 32 17.38 14.50 -16.56
N SER A 33 18.65 14.17 -16.29
CA SER A 33 19.17 12.81 -16.49
C SER A 33 18.49 11.79 -15.58
N ILE A 34 18.23 12.14 -14.32
CA ILE A 34 17.49 11.31 -13.34
C ILE A 34 16.03 11.12 -13.80
N LEU A 35 15.40 12.18 -14.32
CA LEU A 35 14.02 12.11 -14.83
C LEU A 35 13.91 11.27 -16.10
N ALA A 36 14.93 11.26 -16.94
CA ALA A 36 15.01 10.43 -18.14
C ALA A 36 15.28 8.94 -17.83
N ALA A 37 15.91 8.65 -16.71
CA ALA A 37 16.21 7.28 -16.28
C ALA A 37 14.96 6.41 -16.12
N PRO A 38 15.07 5.06 -16.20
CA PRO A 38 13.99 4.15 -15.83
C PRO A 38 13.43 4.46 -14.46
N ILE A 39 12.12 4.22 -14.28
CA ILE A 39 11.43 4.55 -13.02
C ILE A 39 12.06 3.86 -11.80
N GLU A 40 12.66 2.70 -12.01
CA GLU A 40 13.36 1.93 -10.99
C GLU A 40 14.64 2.62 -10.47
N GLU A 41 15.26 3.51 -11.26
CA GLU A 41 16.46 4.27 -10.85
C GLU A 41 16.10 5.54 -10.09
N TRP A 42 14.96 6.15 -10.42
CA TRP A 42 14.42 7.31 -9.72
C TRP A 42 14.27 7.08 -8.20
N MET A 43 13.92 5.87 -7.77
CA MET A 43 13.72 5.52 -6.37
C MET A 43 15.01 5.51 -5.52
N SER A 44 16.17 5.80 -6.09
CA SER A 44 17.43 5.86 -5.33
C SER A 44 17.82 7.26 -4.84
N PHE A 45 17.13 8.31 -5.29
CA PHE A 45 17.49 9.69 -4.97
C PHE A 45 16.85 10.19 -3.66
N LEU A 46 17.62 10.92 -2.84
CA LEU A 46 17.17 11.61 -1.62
C LEU A 46 17.45 13.11 -1.73
N ASP A 47 16.49 13.93 -1.31
CA ASP A 47 16.78 15.35 -1.04
C ASP A 47 17.54 15.52 0.28
N PRO A 48 18.14 16.70 0.54
CA PRO A 48 18.93 16.96 1.76
C PRO A 48 18.15 16.78 3.06
N ALA A 49 16.85 17.10 3.10
CA ALA A 49 16.01 16.94 4.28
C ALA A 49 15.74 15.45 4.55
N GLN A 50 15.45 14.70 3.50
CA GLN A 50 15.30 13.24 3.56
C GLN A 50 16.60 12.56 3.98
N ALA A 51 17.76 12.99 3.46
CA ALA A 51 19.07 12.46 3.85
C ALA A 51 19.38 12.69 5.34
N LYS A 52 19.01 13.87 5.89
CA LYS A 52 19.11 14.16 7.32
C LYS A 52 18.19 13.26 8.14
N LEU A 53 16.97 13.04 7.69
CA LEU A 53 15.99 12.17 8.34
C LEU A 53 16.45 10.71 8.39
N VAL A 54 17.03 10.19 7.30
CA VAL A 54 17.60 8.82 7.24
C VAL A 54 18.58 8.57 8.39
N ARG A 55 19.41 9.55 8.72
CA ARG A 55 20.45 9.46 9.76
C ARG A 55 19.98 9.83 11.17
N ARG A 56 18.76 10.36 11.30
CA ARG A 56 18.22 10.78 12.60
C ARG A 56 18.00 9.57 13.51
N SER A 57 18.54 9.64 14.74
CA SER A 57 18.23 8.65 15.77
C SER A 57 16.94 9.01 16.51
N PHE A 58 16.17 7.99 16.86
CA PHE A 58 14.92 8.09 17.61
C PHE A 58 15.02 7.24 18.87
N ASN A 59 14.70 7.83 20.01
CA ASN A 59 14.70 7.12 21.29
C ASN A 59 13.38 6.32 21.47
N GLY A 60 13.20 5.28 20.66
CA GLY A 60 12.01 4.42 20.66
C GLY A 60 11.30 4.37 19.29
N PRO A 61 10.08 3.80 19.25
CA PRO A 61 9.29 3.74 18.02
C PRO A 61 9.09 5.10 17.38
N ALA A 62 9.29 5.18 16.05
CA ALA A 62 9.21 6.42 15.29
C ALA A 62 8.25 6.29 14.11
N ARG A 63 7.73 7.42 13.66
CA ARG A 63 6.84 7.48 12.51
C ARG A 63 7.32 8.49 11.48
N ILE A 64 7.34 8.07 10.23
CA ILE A 64 7.57 8.93 9.06
C ILE A 64 6.28 8.95 8.25
N ARG A 65 5.63 10.09 8.19
CA ARG A 65 4.39 10.29 7.42
C ARG A 65 4.63 11.31 6.30
N GLY A 66 3.76 11.27 5.31
CA GLY A 66 3.75 12.19 4.18
C GLY A 66 2.74 11.70 3.17
N SER A 67 2.28 12.56 2.30
CA SER A 67 1.36 12.22 1.23
C SER A 67 1.99 11.37 0.12
N ALA A 68 1.21 11.04 -0.90
CA ALA A 68 1.72 10.38 -2.08
C ALA A 68 2.89 11.17 -2.70
N GLY A 69 3.93 10.49 -3.16
CA GLY A 69 5.04 11.15 -3.88
C GLY A 69 6.10 11.84 -3.05
N THR A 70 6.00 11.83 -1.71
CA THR A 70 6.99 12.47 -0.82
C THR A 70 8.23 11.61 -0.54
N GLY A 71 8.43 10.50 -1.24
CA GLY A 71 9.64 9.67 -1.11
C GLY A 71 9.70 8.79 0.15
N LYS A 72 8.59 8.54 0.85
CA LYS A 72 8.53 7.74 2.09
C LYS A 72 9.26 6.39 1.99
N THR A 73 8.94 5.60 0.97
CA THR A 73 9.56 4.27 0.74
C THR A 73 11.06 4.39 0.49
N VAL A 74 11.48 5.44 -0.24
CA VAL A 74 12.90 5.75 -0.52
C VAL A 74 13.64 6.06 0.77
N VAL A 75 13.08 6.93 1.62
CA VAL A 75 13.63 7.23 2.96
C VAL A 75 13.74 5.95 3.79
N GLY A 76 12.73 5.09 3.76
CA GLY A 76 12.75 3.80 4.46
C GLY A 76 13.88 2.89 3.99
N LEU A 77 14.09 2.79 2.67
CA LEU A 77 15.12 1.97 2.06
C LEU A 77 16.54 2.43 2.47
N HIS A 78 16.80 3.74 2.35
CA HIS A 78 18.06 4.33 2.78
C HIS A 78 18.29 4.21 4.30
N ARG A 79 17.22 4.34 5.11
CA ARG A 79 17.28 4.14 6.55
C ARG A 79 17.62 2.69 6.91
N ALA A 80 17.08 1.71 6.18
CA ALA A 80 17.45 0.31 6.36
C ALA A 80 18.95 0.09 6.14
N ALA A 81 19.50 0.62 5.05
CA ALA A 81 20.94 0.57 4.77
C ALA A 81 21.76 1.28 5.85
N TYR A 82 21.32 2.48 6.29
CA TYR A 82 21.99 3.23 7.33
C TYR A 82 22.04 2.46 8.67
N LEU A 83 20.91 1.91 9.13
CA LEU A 83 20.83 1.16 10.39
C LEU A 83 21.64 -0.14 10.33
N ALA A 84 21.63 -0.83 9.19
CA ALA A 84 22.45 -2.03 8.99
C ALA A 84 23.95 -1.73 9.11
N ARG A 85 24.42 -0.60 8.54
CA ARG A 85 25.84 -0.18 8.61
C ARG A 85 26.24 0.34 10.00
N SER A 86 25.46 1.28 10.54
CA SER A 86 25.81 2.00 11.78
C SER A 86 25.61 1.15 13.02
N GLY A 87 24.59 0.31 13.07
CA GLY A 87 24.26 -0.53 14.21
C GLY A 87 24.87 -1.93 14.15
N ASN A 88 25.55 -2.32 13.05
CA ASN A 88 25.96 -3.68 12.78
C ASN A 88 24.86 -4.69 13.14
N THR A 89 23.65 -4.38 12.74
CA THR A 89 22.44 -5.09 13.15
C THR A 89 21.65 -5.57 11.93
N ARG A 90 20.92 -6.67 12.11
CA ARG A 90 19.98 -7.16 11.09
C ARG A 90 18.70 -6.31 11.12
N VAL A 91 18.27 -5.86 9.96
CA VAL A 91 17.06 -5.04 9.79
C VAL A 91 15.99 -5.86 9.06
N LEU A 92 14.78 -5.87 9.60
CA LEU A 92 13.59 -6.36 8.87
C LEU A 92 12.92 -5.18 8.17
N PHE A 93 12.86 -5.20 6.86
CA PHE A 93 12.01 -4.30 6.08
C PHE A 93 10.76 -5.05 5.66
N THR A 94 9.60 -4.61 6.14
CA THR A 94 8.34 -5.29 5.87
C THR A 94 7.28 -4.36 5.30
N THR A 95 6.38 -4.92 4.51
CA THR A 95 5.24 -4.22 3.90
C THR A 95 4.05 -5.17 3.78
N PHE A 96 2.86 -4.59 3.70
CA PHE A 96 1.64 -5.35 3.44
C PHE A 96 1.55 -5.82 1.98
N VAL A 97 2.16 -5.11 1.04
CA VAL A 97 2.09 -5.38 -0.40
C VAL A 97 3.03 -6.54 -0.78
N ARG A 98 2.46 -7.64 -1.27
CA ARG A 98 3.17 -8.91 -1.51
C ARG A 98 4.34 -8.81 -2.50
N THR A 99 4.24 -7.98 -3.53
CA THR A 99 5.25 -7.88 -4.61
C THR A 99 6.36 -6.89 -4.31
N LEU A 100 6.17 -5.99 -3.36
CA LEU A 100 7.10 -4.91 -3.06
C LEU A 100 8.43 -5.37 -2.42
N PRO A 101 8.48 -6.41 -1.55
CA PRO A 101 9.74 -6.88 -0.98
C PRO A 101 10.81 -7.24 -2.02
N ASP A 102 10.43 -7.95 -3.08
CA ASP A 102 11.38 -8.36 -4.13
C ASP A 102 11.92 -7.15 -4.91
N VAL A 103 11.05 -6.17 -5.18
CA VAL A 103 11.42 -4.90 -5.83
C VAL A 103 12.40 -4.13 -4.96
N LEU A 104 12.10 -3.95 -3.67
CA LEU A 104 12.94 -3.20 -2.72
C LEU A 104 14.28 -3.88 -2.47
N ASN A 105 14.32 -5.20 -2.42
CA ASN A 105 15.56 -5.96 -2.28
C ASN A 105 16.50 -5.71 -3.47
N LYS A 106 15.98 -5.68 -4.69
CA LYS A 106 16.76 -5.37 -5.89
C LYS A 106 17.24 -3.92 -5.92
N LEU A 107 16.39 -2.99 -5.47
CA LEU A 107 16.77 -1.58 -5.33
C LEU A 107 17.88 -1.41 -4.29
N LEU A 108 17.79 -2.07 -3.13
CA LEU A 108 18.86 -2.04 -2.12
C LEU A 108 20.17 -2.61 -2.68
N GLY A 109 20.11 -3.70 -3.45
CA GLY A 109 21.29 -4.30 -4.07
C GLY A 109 22.04 -3.35 -5.02
N ARG A 110 21.35 -2.37 -5.62
CA ARG A 110 21.97 -1.30 -6.42
C ARG A 110 22.45 -0.15 -5.56
N LEU A 111 21.64 0.26 -4.57
CA LEU A 111 21.90 1.42 -3.73
C LEU A 111 22.98 1.18 -2.69
N ALA A 112 22.99 0.03 -2.07
CA ALA A 112 23.85 -0.32 -0.93
C ALA A 112 24.17 -1.83 -0.94
N PRO A 113 24.95 -2.32 -1.93
CA PRO A 113 25.22 -3.74 -2.10
C PRO A 113 25.89 -4.39 -0.89
N ASP A 114 26.64 -3.63 -0.12
CA ASP A 114 27.31 -4.06 1.10
C ASP A 114 26.36 -4.37 2.28
N THR A 115 25.08 -3.99 2.18
CA THR A 115 24.09 -4.19 3.25
C THR A 115 23.05 -5.27 2.93
N THR A 116 23.07 -5.84 1.76
CA THR A 116 22.05 -6.79 1.29
C THR A 116 21.88 -8.00 2.19
N ASP A 117 22.96 -8.50 2.78
CA ASP A 117 22.93 -9.66 3.70
C ASP A 117 22.41 -9.28 5.10
N SER A 118 22.37 -7.99 5.41
CA SER A 118 21.94 -7.46 6.72
C SER A 118 20.51 -6.92 6.72
N VAL A 119 19.85 -6.84 5.55
CA VAL A 119 18.47 -6.37 5.43
C VAL A 119 17.58 -7.47 4.85
N ASP A 120 16.64 -7.95 5.64
CA ASP A 120 15.63 -8.93 5.22
C ASP A 120 14.39 -8.20 4.69
N PHE A 121 14.08 -8.34 3.40
CA PHE A 121 12.83 -7.85 2.81
C PHE A 121 11.78 -8.94 2.83
N ARG A 122 10.68 -8.73 3.57
CA ARG A 122 9.60 -9.72 3.72
C ARG A 122 8.22 -9.05 3.69
N GLY A 123 7.28 -9.66 2.97
CA GLY A 123 5.88 -9.37 3.22
C GLY A 123 5.47 -9.93 4.59
N ILE A 124 4.60 -9.22 5.30
CA ILE A 124 4.27 -9.58 6.70
C ILE A 124 3.74 -11.00 6.88
N TYR A 125 2.90 -11.48 5.95
CA TYR A 125 2.41 -12.86 6.00
C TYR A 125 3.50 -13.90 5.72
N GLY A 126 4.41 -13.60 4.77
CA GLY A 126 5.57 -14.46 4.50
C GLY A 126 6.47 -14.57 5.72
N PHE A 127 6.76 -13.45 6.37
CA PHE A 127 7.51 -13.41 7.62
C PHE A 127 6.84 -14.26 8.71
N ALA A 128 5.53 -14.12 8.91
CA ALA A 128 4.79 -14.87 9.92
C ALA A 128 4.78 -16.37 9.65
N LEU A 129 4.59 -16.79 8.40
CA LEU A 129 4.65 -18.21 7.99
C LEU A 129 6.04 -18.81 8.19
N ASP A 130 7.11 -18.09 7.77
CA ASP A 130 8.49 -18.52 7.96
C ASP A 130 8.83 -18.69 9.44
N LEU A 131 8.39 -17.75 10.29
CA LEU A 131 8.56 -17.82 11.74
C LEU A 131 7.88 -19.06 12.34
N LEU A 132 6.63 -19.32 11.98
CA LEU A 132 5.88 -20.47 12.46
C LEU A 132 6.49 -21.78 11.98
N ALA A 133 6.93 -21.86 10.72
CA ALA A 133 7.62 -23.02 10.18
C ALA A 133 8.94 -23.31 10.92
N GLN A 134 9.76 -22.29 11.19
CA GLN A 134 11.01 -22.42 11.97
C GLN A 134 10.77 -22.95 13.39
N ARG A 135 9.58 -22.69 13.95
CA ARG A 135 9.18 -23.14 15.28
C ARG A 135 8.43 -24.47 15.30
N GLY A 136 8.32 -25.13 14.14
CA GLY A 136 7.61 -26.40 14.03
C GLY A 136 6.10 -26.29 14.24
N CYS A 137 5.53 -25.07 14.16
CA CYS A 137 4.09 -24.88 14.27
C CYS A 137 3.41 -25.32 12.98
N ALA A 138 2.50 -26.29 13.08
CA ALA A 138 1.71 -26.75 11.94
C ALA A 138 0.67 -25.70 11.54
N VAL A 139 0.87 -25.03 10.42
CA VAL A 139 -0.07 -24.07 9.83
C VAL A 139 -0.54 -24.57 8.48
N ARG A 140 -1.84 -24.73 8.31
CA ARG A 140 -2.47 -25.00 7.02
C ARG A 140 -3.26 -23.76 6.59
N LEU A 141 -2.57 -22.84 5.90
CA LEU A 141 -3.22 -21.69 5.24
C LEU A 141 -3.99 -22.21 4.02
N ASP A 142 -5.33 -22.16 4.09
CA ASP A 142 -6.21 -22.64 3.02
C ASP A 142 -7.37 -21.67 2.81
N THR A 143 -7.19 -20.76 1.85
CA THR A 143 -8.18 -19.72 1.53
C THR A 143 -9.50 -20.28 1.03
N LYS A 144 -9.48 -21.40 0.28
CA LYS A 144 -10.70 -22.03 -0.21
C LYS A 144 -11.51 -22.67 0.94
N ALA A 145 -10.81 -23.33 1.86
CA ALA A 145 -11.44 -23.85 3.06
C ALA A 145 -12.00 -22.74 3.95
N ALA A 146 -11.29 -21.61 4.05
CA ALA A 146 -11.75 -20.44 4.79
C ALA A 146 -13.00 -19.82 4.14
N ASP A 147 -13.03 -19.66 2.83
CA ASP A 147 -14.19 -19.14 2.11
C ASP A 147 -15.40 -20.07 2.25
N SER A 148 -15.19 -21.38 2.17
CA SER A 148 -16.25 -22.38 2.39
C SER A 148 -16.77 -22.33 3.82
N ALA A 149 -15.88 -22.23 4.84
CA ALA A 149 -16.28 -22.13 6.23
C ALA A 149 -17.09 -20.87 6.52
N TYR A 150 -16.69 -19.75 5.91
CA TYR A 150 -17.43 -18.51 6.06
C TYR A 150 -18.80 -18.56 5.35
N THR A 151 -18.87 -19.10 4.15
CA THR A 151 -20.14 -19.27 3.41
C THR A 151 -21.12 -20.12 4.22
N GLU A 152 -20.68 -21.26 4.77
CA GLU A 152 -21.52 -22.09 5.64
C GLU A 152 -21.99 -21.35 6.89
N ALA A 153 -21.10 -20.61 7.54
CA ALA A 153 -21.45 -19.80 8.72
C ALA A 153 -22.48 -18.71 8.38
N TRP A 154 -22.30 -18.07 7.23
CA TRP A 154 -23.21 -17.05 6.73
C TRP A 154 -24.60 -17.63 6.36
N ASP A 155 -24.66 -18.76 5.70
CA ASP A 155 -25.91 -19.42 5.28
C ASP A 155 -26.69 -19.96 6.49
N ALA A 156 -25.98 -20.36 7.55
CA ALA A 156 -26.57 -20.83 8.81
C ALA A 156 -27.03 -19.72 9.76
N ARG A 157 -26.84 -18.41 9.40
CA ARG A 157 -27.30 -17.30 10.22
C ARG A 157 -28.82 -17.24 10.28
N THR A 158 -29.35 -16.59 11.31
CA THR A 158 -30.80 -16.28 11.40
C THR A 158 -31.16 -15.28 10.30
N ARG A 159 -31.95 -15.70 9.33
CA ARG A 159 -32.46 -14.82 8.25
C ARG A 159 -33.45 -13.81 8.86
N GLY A 160 -33.38 -12.57 8.37
CA GLY A 160 -34.18 -11.46 8.91
C GLY A 160 -33.70 -10.96 10.26
N GLY A 161 -32.56 -11.46 10.75
CA GLY A 161 -31.90 -10.96 11.97
C GLY A 161 -31.19 -9.63 11.77
N ALA A 162 -30.49 -9.17 12.80
CA ALA A 162 -29.84 -7.87 12.82
C ALA A 162 -28.78 -7.70 11.71
N LEU A 163 -28.13 -8.79 11.26
CA LEU A 163 -27.16 -8.74 10.17
C LEU A 163 -27.80 -8.43 8.80
N ASP A 164 -29.02 -8.89 8.56
CA ASP A 164 -29.77 -8.61 7.33
C ASP A 164 -30.45 -7.23 7.39
N ALA A 165 -30.92 -6.81 8.55
CA ALA A 165 -31.66 -5.57 8.76
C ALA A 165 -30.82 -4.30 8.52
N SER A 166 -29.51 -4.40 8.59
CA SER A 166 -28.58 -3.28 8.41
C SER A 166 -28.34 -2.87 6.95
N GLY A 167 -28.90 -3.60 5.97
CA GLY A 167 -28.64 -3.38 4.54
C GLY A 167 -27.21 -3.73 4.12
N THR A 168 -26.49 -4.48 4.95
CA THR A 168 -25.09 -4.86 4.71
C THR A 168 -24.98 -6.15 3.91
N THR A 169 -23.81 -6.36 3.32
CA THR A 169 -23.51 -7.58 2.56
C THR A 169 -22.72 -8.59 3.41
N SER A 170 -22.73 -9.87 2.98
CA SER A 170 -21.86 -10.91 3.54
C SER A 170 -20.41 -10.46 3.61
N ARG A 171 -19.92 -9.78 2.57
CA ARG A 171 -18.55 -9.23 2.52
C ARG A 171 -18.27 -8.24 3.63
N TYR A 172 -19.20 -7.36 3.96
CA TYR A 172 -19.03 -6.37 5.05
C TYR A 172 -18.74 -7.07 6.39
N TRP A 173 -19.48 -8.15 6.69
CA TRP A 173 -19.28 -8.90 7.93
C TRP A 173 -18.04 -9.77 7.91
N ARG A 174 -17.61 -10.27 6.74
CA ARG A 174 -16.32 -10.93 6.60
C ARG A 174 -15.18 -9.96 6.91
N GLU A 175 -15.23 -8.76 6.38
CA GLU A 175 -14.26 -7.69 6.66
C GLU A 175 -14.27 -7.28 8.14
N GLU A 176 -15.45 -7.30 8.81
CA GLU A 176 -15.54 -7.08 10.25
C GLU A 176 -14.81 -8.15 11.05
N ILE A 177 -14.97 -9.41 10.68
CA ILE A 177 -14.27 -10.53 11.31
C ILE A 177 -12.75 -10.41 11.07
N ASP A 178 -12.34 -10.24 9.83
CA ASP A 178 -10.92 -10.31 9.44
C ASP A 178 -10.11 -9.11 9.98
N HIS A 179 -10.67 -7.89 9.88
CA HIS A 179 -9.92 -6.67 10.21
C HIS A 179 -10.22 -6.12 11.60
N VAL A 180 -11.43 -6.32 12.12
CA VAL A 180 -11.83 -5.78 13.43
C VAL A 180 -11.63 -6.82 14.53
N ILE A 181 -12.25 -8.00 14.43
CA ILE A 181 -12.17 -9.02 15.49
C ILE A 181 -10.80 -9.69 15.47
N LYS A 182 -10.45 -10.40 14.41
CA LYS A 182 -9.17 -11.10 14.28
C LYS A 182 -8.00 -10.12 14.11
N GLY A 183 -8.23 -9.02 13.39
CA GLY A 183 -7.23 -7.97 13.19
C GLY A 183 -6.75 -7.29 14.48
N ARG A 184 -7.53 -7.36 15.57
CA ARG A 184 -7.13 -6.93 16.91
C ARG A 184 -6.77 -8.09 17.82
N GLY A 185 -7.07 -9.32 17.42
CA GLY A 185 -6.88 -10.52 18.22
C GLY A 185 -7.84 -10.58 19.39
N ILE A 186 -9.07 -10.15 19.19
CA ILE A 186 -10.17 -10.21 20.17
C ILE A 186 -10.57 -11.67 20.38
N ARG A 187 -10.71 -12.09 21.64
CA ARG A 187 -10.94 -13.47 22.01
C ARG A 187 -12.25 -13.71 22.74
N THR A 188 -12.89 -12.64 23.26
CA THR A 188 -14.14 -12.76 23.98
C THR A 188 -15.17 -11.75 23.46
N PHE A 189 -16.45 -12.08 23.66
CA PHE A 189 -17.54 -11.19 23.27
C PHE A 189 -17.47 -9.84 23.99
N GLU A 190 -17.10 -9.82 25.26
CA GLU A 190 -17.00 -8.61 26.08
C GLU A 190 -15.99 -7.64 25.48
N GLN A 191 -14.82 -8.13 25.05
CA GLN A 191 -13.81 -7.30 24.36
C GLN A 191 -14.38 -6.69 23.07
N TYR A 192 -15.19 -7.45 22.32
CA TYR A 192 -15.81 -6.96 21.09
C TYR A 192 -16.96 -5.99 21.37
N ALA A 193 -17.74 -6.25 22.44
CA ALA A 193 -18.86 -5.42 22.83
C ALA A 193 -18.43 -4.00 23.24
N ASP A 194 -17.28 -3.88 23.90
CA ASP A 194 -16.73 -2.61 24.39
C ASP A 194 -15.83 -1.89 23.36
N LEU A 195 -15.56 -2.52 22.21
CA LEU A 195 -14.59 -2.00 21.24
C LEU A 195 -15.11 -0.72 20.54
N ALA A 196 -14.26 0.30 20.48
CA ALA A 196 -14.39 1.39 19.53
C ALA A 196 -13.98 0.89 18.13
N ARG A 197 -14.96 0.76 17.21
CA ARG A 197 -14.74 0.21 15.87
C ARG A 197 -14.18 1.29 14.93
N ILE A 198 -12.93 1.69 15.15
CA ILE A 198 -12.24 2.71 14.36
C ILE A 198 -12.19 2.28 12.88
N GLY A 199 -12.50 3.21 11.97
CA GLY A 199 -12.53 2.95 10.53
C GLY A 199 -13.80 2.26 10.03
N ARG A 200 -14.80 2.01 10.91
CA ARG A 200 -16.11 1.47 10.54
C ARG A 200 -17.20 2.51 10.85
N ARG A 201 -17.99 2.89 9.85
CA ARG A 201 -19.04 3.91 10.00
C ARG A 201 -20.33 3.38 10.64
N LEU A 202 -20.72 2.15 10.28
CA LEU A 202 -21.95 1.55 10.82
C LEU A 202 -21.84 1.35 12.32
N ARG A 203 -22.68 2.04 13.09
CA ARG A 203 -22.80 1.81 14.53
C ARG A 203 -23.57 0.53 14.79
N LEU A 204 -23.07 -0.31 15.69
CA LEU A 204 -23.70 -1.56 16.07
C LEU A 204 -24.20 -1.48 17.52
N THR A 205 -25.43 -1.91 17.74
CA THR A 205 -25.95 -2.19 19.07
C THR A 205 -25.26 -3.42 19.67
N VAL A 206 -25.37 -3.62 20.98
CA VAL A 206 -24.83 -4.81 21.65
C VAL A 206 -25.43 -6.09 21.07
N GLU A 207 -26.72 -6.09 20.74
CA GLU A 207 -27.43 -7.21 20.12
C GLU A 207 -26.85 -7.53 18.73
N GLN A 208 -26.67 -6.51 17.89
CA GLN A 208 -26.03 -6.70 16.57
C GLN A 208 -24.61 -7.22 16.69
N ARG A 209 -23.84 -6.75 17.67
CA ARG A 209 -22.50 -7.28 17.95
C ARG A 209 -22.55 -8.75 18.38
N ARG A 210 -23.58 -9.16 19.09
CA ARG A 210 -23.79 -10.56 19.47
C ARG A 210 -24.05 -11.45 18.26
N ASP A 211 -24.80 -10.96 17.29
CA ASP A 211 -25.05 -11.68 16.03
C ASP A 211 -23.75 -11.82 15.19
N VAL A 212 -22.95 -10.73 15.12
CA VAL A 212 -21.63 -10.79 14.47
C VAL A 212 -20.70 -11.78 15.17
N TRP A 213 -20.71 -11.77 16.51
CA TRP A 213 -19.90 -12.69 17.31
C TRP A 213 -20.32 -14.15 17.09
N SER A 214 -21.62 -14.43 17.03
CA SER A 214 -22.16 -15.75 16.71
C SER A 214 -21.75 -16.22 15.29
N LEU A 215 -21.72 -15.30 14.30
CA LEU A 215 -21.22 -15.57 12.97
C LEU A 215 -19.71 -15.92 13.00
N PHE A 216 -18.92 -15.14 13.75
CA PHE A 216 -17.50 -15.38 13.96
C PHE A 216 -17.23 -16.74 14.59
N GLU A 217 -17.94 -17.10 15.67
CA GLU A 217 -17.78 -18.42 16.33
C GLU A 217 -18.08 -19.59 15.40
N ARG A 218 -19.13 -19.50 14.58
CA ARG A 218 -19.45 -20.50 13.56
C ARG A 218 -18.39 -20.60 12.50
N TYR A 219 -17.87 -19.48 12.06
CA TYR A 219 -16.76 -19.43 11.10
C TYR A 219 -15.52 -20.12 11.67
N GLU A 220 -15.13 -19.80 12.89
CA GLU A 220 -14.01 -20.43 13.60
C GLU A 220 -14.20 -21.95 13.77
N GLN A 221 -15.41 -22.38 14.09
CA GLN A 221 -15.74 -23.83 14.12
C GLN A 221 -15.59 -24.47 12.75
N GLY A 222 -16.00 -23.76 11.69
CA GLY A 222 -15.83 -24.20 10.31
C GLY A 222 -14.38 -24.38 9.91
N LEU A 223 -13.49 -23.48 10.29
CA LEU A 223 -12.04 -23.57 10.09
C LEU A 223 -11.45 -24.77 10.84
N ARG A 224 -11.79 -24.93 12.13
CA ARG A 224 -11.31 -26.06 12.98
C ARG A 224 -11.71 -27.40 12.39
N ARG A 225 -12.97 -27.57 11.97
CA ARG A 225 -13.44 -28.82 11.33
C ARG A 225 -12.65 -29.18 10.08
N ARG A 226 -12.13 -28.19 9.34
CA ARG A 226 -11.34 -28.35 8.13
C ARG A 226 -9.84 -28.44 8.39
N ASN A 227 -9.43 -28.31 9.64
CA ASN A 227 -8.02 -28.14 10.04
C ASN A 227 -7.34 -27.09 9.16
N ALA A 228 -7.97 -25.94 9.00
CA ALA A 228 -7.53 -24.83 8.15
C ALA A 228 -7.37 -23.55 8.95
N HIS A 229 -6.47 -22.69 8.49
CA HIS A 229 -6.24 -21.34 9.01
C HIS A 229 -6.44 -20.33 7.89
N ASP A 230 -6.93 -19.14 8.26
CA ASP A 230 -6.97 -17.99 7.40
C ASP A 230 -5.72 -17.08 7.60
N PHE A 231 -5.63 -16.01 6.83
CA PHE A 231 -4.51 -15.07 6.94
C PHE A 231 -4.42 -14.39 8.32
N PRO A 232 -5.50 -13.87 8.93
CA PRO A 232 -5.45 -13.35 10.29
C PRO A 232 -4.97 -14.36 11.33
N ASP A 233 -5.34 -15.64 11.22
CA ASP A 233 -4.86 -16.69 12.14
C ASP A 233 -3.34 -16.82 12.11
N VAL A 234 -2.73 -16.77 10.92
CA VAL A 234 -1.27 -16.84 10.77
C VAL A 234 -0.59 -15.72 11.55
N ILE A 235 -1.12 -14.50 11.48
CA ILE A 235 -0.59 -13.35 12.22
C ILE A 235 -0.74 -13.54 13.74
N LEU A 236 -1.92 -13.97 14.17
CA LEU A 236 -2.19 -14.20 15.61
C LEU A 236 -1.31 -15.30 16.19
N MET A 237 -1.16 -16.41 15.48
CA MET A 237 -0.28 -17.52 15.88
C MET A 237 1.18 -17.08 15.94
N ALA A 238 1.67 -16.33 14.95
CA ALA A 238 3.03 -15.81 14.93
C ALA A 238 3.28 -14.83 16.10
N ARG A 239 2.34 -13.91 16.35
CA ARG A 239 2.41 -12.97 17.49
C ARG A 239 2.45 -13.71 18.83
N ASP A 240 1.56 -14.66 19.03
CA ASP A 240 1.48 -15.41 20.28
C ASP A 240 2.72 -16.29 20.48
N SER A 241 3.26 -16.84 19.40
CA SER A 241 4.52 -17.58 19.40
C SER A 241 5.72 -16.70 19.79
N LEU A 242 5.78 -15.43 19.30
CA LEU A 242 6.84 -14.49 19.72
C LEU A 242 6.70 -14.05 21.17
N ARG A 243 5.48 -13.87 21.66
CA ARG A 243 5.23 -13.53 23.07
C ARG A 243 5.67 -14.64 24.02
N ALA A 244 5.44 -15.90 23.62
CA ALA A 244 5.87 -17.07 24.41
C ALA A 244 7.38 -17.29 24.36
N ASN A 245 8.02 -17.01 23.23
CA ASN A 245 9.45 -17.21 23.03
C ASN A 245 9.98 -16.08 22.12
N PRO A 246 10.56 -15.00 22.66
CA PRO A 246 11.09 -13.87 21.90
C PRO A 246 12.16 -14.27 20.87
N LEU A 247 12.27 -13.52 19.78
CA LEU A 247 13.26 -13.71 18.72
C LEU A 247 14.23 -12.52 18.71
N GLU A 248 15.46 -12.75 19.11
CA GLU A 248 16.52 -11.72 19.13
C GLU A 248 17.33 -11.72 17.82
N ARG A 249 16.66 -11.64 16.69
CA ARG A 249 17.32 -11.65 15.38
C ARG A 249 17.51 -10.24 14.80
N TYR A 250 16.55 -9.37 15.06
CA TYR A 250 16.51 -8.04 14.46
C TYR A 250 16.81 -6.96 15.49
N GLY A 251 17.69 -6.02 15.11
CA GLY A 251 17.89 -4.80 15.89
C GLY A 251 16.94 -3.68 15.48
N ALA A 252 16.45 -3.71 14.25
CA ALA A 252 15.49 -2.75 13.73
C ALA A 252 14.44 -3.39 12.83
N VAL A 253 13.23 -2.81 12.85
CA VAL A 253 12.11 -3.13 11.97
C VAL A 253 11.62 -1.85 11.30
N ILE A 254 11.59 -1.86 9.97
CA ILE A 254 11.01 -0.78 9.17
C ILE A 254 9.75 -1.32 8.50
N VAL A 255 8.65 -0.61 8.68
CA VAL A 255 7.34 -0.98 8.17
C VAL A 255 6.90 0.05 7.16
N ASP A 256 6.82 -0.32 5.90
CA ASP A 256 6.26 0.53 4.85
C ASP A 256 4.76 0.26 4.68
N GLU A 257 4.00 1.29 4.30
CA GLU A 257 2.54 1.27 4.20
C GLU A 257 1.86 0.85 5.53
N ALA A 258 2.37 1.34 6.66
CA ALA A 258 1.93 0.96 7.99
C ALA A 258 0.42 1.17 8.24
N GLN A 259 -0.22 2.11 7.53
CA GLN A 259 -1.67 2.36 7.63
C GLN A 259 -2.54 1.20 7.15
N ASP A 260 -1.98 0.24 6.38
CA ASP A 260 -2.71 -0.93 5.89
C ASP A 260 -2.63 -2.13 6.83
N LEU A 261 -1.84 -2.03 7.88
CA LEU A 261 -1.71 -3.11 8.86
C LEU A 261 -2.89 -3.15 9.82
N THR A 262 -3.03 -4.28 10.51
CA THR A 262 -3.94 -4.43 11.65
C THR A 262 -3.18 -4.30 12.97
N CYS A 263 -3.90 -4.10 14.09
CA CYS A 263 -3.30 -4.10 15.44
C CYS A 263 -2.45 -5.34 15.70
N ALA A 264 -2.93 -6.52 15.30
CA ALA A 264 -2.21 -7.77 15.48
C ALA A 264 -0.89 -7.81 14.71
N MET A 265 -0.87 -7.26 13.48
CA MET A 265 0.35 -7.16 12.66
C MET A 265 1.38 -6.21 13.28
N VAL A 266 0.93 -5.03 13.71
CA VAL A 266 1.83 -4.05 14.35
C VAL A 266 2.35 -4.59 15.68
N SER A 267 1.49 -5.25 16.46
CA SER A 267 1.90 -5.91 17.70
C SER A 267 2.92 -7.05 17.47
N LEU A 268 2.76 -7.84 16.40
CA LEU A 268 3.73 -8.85 15.97
C LEU A 268 5.09 -8.22 15.69
N LEU A 269 5.14 -7.14 14.89
CA LEU A 269 6.38 -6.47 14.50
C LEU A 269 7.03 -5.73 15.67
N HIS A 270 6.24 -5.07 16.51
CA HIS A 270 6.73 -4.42 17.74
C HIS A 270 7.34 -5.44 18.71
N SER A 271 6.78 -6.66 18.81
CA SER A 271 7.33 -7.73 19.65
C SER A 271 8.74 -8.18 19.26
N LEU A 272 9.23 -7.86 18.04
CA LEU A 272 10.60 -8.20 17.61
C LEU A 272 11.65 -7.26 18.20
N VAL A 273 11.30 -5.99 18.43
CA VAL A 273 12.27 -4.93 18.79
C VAL A 273 11.86 -4.13 20.02
N GLY A 274 10.60 -4.16 20.44
CA GLY A 274 10.09 -3.38 21.56
C GLY A 274 10.28 -1.87 21.36
N ASP A 275 10.45 -1.15 22.48
CA ASP A 275 10.63 0.31 22.51
C ASP A 275 12.11 0.73 22.48
N ARG A 276 13.02 -0.14 22.00
CA ARG A 276 14.44 0.21 21.90
C ARG A 276 14.67 1.36 20.93
N PRO A 277 15.72 2.18 21.15
CA PRO A 277 16.11 3.24 20.22
C PRO A 277 16.30 2.69 18.80
N ASP A 278 15.75 3.42 17.81
CA ASP A 278 15.77 3.07 16.38
C ASP A 278 15.17 1.68 16.06
N GLY A 279 14.49 1.03 17.02
CA GLY A 279 13.98 -0.32 16.88
C GLY A 279 12.82 -0.43 15.89
N LEU A 280 11.80 0.42 16.00
CA LEU A 280 10.63 0.38 15.12
C LEU A 280 10.46 1.70 14.37
N THR A 281 10.40 1.65 13.04
CA THR A 281 10.07 2.79 12.19
C THR A 281 8.82 2.46 11.38
N LEU A 282 7.73 3.20 11.61
CA LEU A 282 6.47 3.08 10.88
C LEU A 282 6.40 4.14 9.80
N ILE A 283 6.30 3.73 8.55
CA ILE A 283 6.24 4.61 7.38
C ILE A 283 4.86 4.48 6.76
N GLY A 284 4.18 5.59 6.48
CA GLY A 284 2.87 5.49 5.87
C GLY A 284 2.14 6.80 5.68
N ASP A 285 0.97 6.69 5.09
CA ASP A 285 0.07 7.78 4.74
C ASP A 285 -1.38 7.37 5.03
N GLY A 286 -2.01 7.99 6.02
CA GLY A 286 -3.41 7.71 6.37
C GLY A 286 -4.39 7.93 5.21
N GLN A 287 -4.09 8.86 4.30
CA GLN A 287 -4.90 9.13 3.11
C GLN A 287 -4.93 7.94 2.14
N GLN A 288 -3.88 7.12 2.13
CA GLN A 288 -3.74 5.95 1.28
C GLN A 288 -4.25 4.64 1.91
N THR A 289 -5.05 4.74 2.98
CA THR A 289 -5.70 3.56 3.59
C THR A 289 -6.81 3.06 2.68
N ILE A 290 -6.62 1.87 2.10
CA ILE A 290 -7.55 1.23 1.17
C ILE A 290 -8.17 -0.07 1.72
N TYR A 291 -7.90 -0.37 2.99
CA TYR A 291 -8.47 -1.52 3.69
C TYR A 291 -9.39 -1.05 4.83
N PRO A 292 -10.51 -1.74 5.08
CA PRO A 292 -11.41 -1.39 6.16
C PRO A 292 -10.81 -1.71 7.54
N GLY A 293 -11.33 -1.11 8.58
CA GLY A 293 -10.97 -1.47 9.95
C GLY A 293 -9.64 -0.88 10.43
N GLY A 294 -9.48 0.43 10.31
CA GLY A 294 -8.33 1.17 10.84
C GLY A 294 -8.04 0.87 12.32
N TYR A 295 -6.85 1.21 12.77
CA TYR A 295 -6.39 1.06 14.16
C TYR A 295 -5.68 2.32 14.62
N THR A 296 -5.46 2.42 15.94
CA THR A 296 -4.58 3.44 16.50
C THR A 296 -3.39 2.78 17.20
N LEU A 297 -2.25 3.49 17.21
CA LEU A 297 -1.05 3.00 17.90
C LEU A 297 -1.25 2.85 19.41
N SER A 298 -2.15 3.64 20.00
CA SER A 298 -2.56 3.50 21.40
C SER A 298 -3.22 2.16 21.70
N GLU A 299 -3.99 1.59 20.75
CA GLU A 299 -4.60 0.26 20.92
C GLU A 299 -3.53 -0.87 21.05
N VAL A 300 -2.35 -0.66 20.50
CA VAL A 300 -1.22 -1.60 20.60
C VAL A 300 -0.18 -1.20 21.65
N GLY A 301 -0.44 -0.14 22.41
CA GLY A 301 0.45 0.33 23.47
C GLY A 301 1.71 1.04 22.99
N ILE A 302 1.77 1.49 21.73
CA ILE A 302 2.91 2.19 21.14
C ILE A 302 2.71 3.70 21.28
N SER A 303 3.67 4.36 21.94
CA SER A 303 3.74 5.82 22.03
C SER A 303 4.74 6.35 21.00
N LEU A 304 4.36 7.40 20.30
CA LEU A 304 5.24 8.11 19.35
C LEU A 304 5.73 9.46 19.90
N SER A 305 5.38 9.84 21.11
CA SER A 305 5.58 11.19 21.67
C SER A 305 6.88 11.89 21.18
N GLY A 306 6.75 12.92 20.35
CA GLY A 306 7.87 13.68 19.78
C GLY A 306 8.70 12.94 18.70
N ARG A 307 8.28 11.74 18.27
CA ARG A 307 9.00 10.91 17.30
C ARG A 307 8.25 10.74 15.96
N GLY A 308 7.33 11.64 15.67
CA GLY A 308 6.69 11.80 14.37
C GLY A 308 7.45 12.78 13.48
N VAL A 309 7.62 12.45 12.21
CA VAL A 309 8.18 13.34 11.18
C VAL A 309 7.25 13.36 10.00
N VAL A 310 7.06 14.54 9.41
CA VAL A 310 6.25 14.74 8.20
C VAL A 310 7.16 15.07 7.03
N LEU A 311 6.95 14.40 5.91
CA LEU A 311 7.51 14.76 4.61
C LEU A 311 6.43 15.54 3.85
N ASP A 312 6.71 16.76 3.46
CA ASP A 312 5.77 17.74 2.90
C ASP A 312 6.06 18.12 1.44
N VAL A 313 7.18 17.64 0.88
CA VAL A 313 7.57 17.91 -0.51
C VAL A 313 7.27 16.70 -1.40
N ASN A 314 6.42 16.91 -2.41
CA ASN A 314 6.12 15.90 -3.41
C ASN A 314 7.13 15.99 -4.57
N HIS A 315 7.95 14.97 -4.71
CA HIS A 315 8.98 14.87 -5.76
C HIS A 315 8.51 14.04 -6.97
N ARG A 316 7.45 13.24 -6.81
CA ARG A 316 6.99 12.30 -7.83
C ARG A 316 6.03 12.93 -8.83
N ASN A 317 4.88 13.32 -8.34
CA ASN A 317 3.78 13.75 -9.17
C ASN A 317 4.02 15.15 -9.73
N THR A 318 3.40 15.47 -10.88
CA THR A 318 3.24 16.87 -11.30
C THR A 318 2.11 17.52 -10.50
N ALA A 319 2.13 18.84 -10.40
CA ALA A 319 1.08 19.62 -9.72
C ALA A 319 -0.30 19.32 -10.28
N GLU A 320 -0.40 19.15 -11.60
CA GLU A 320 -1.64 18.86 -12.33
C GLU A 320 -2.21 17.47 -11.98
N ILE A 321 -1.35 16.45 -11.88
CA ILE A 321 -1.75 15.09 -11.48
C ILE A 321 -2.25 15.12 -10.03
N LEU A 322 -1.51 15.76 -9.13
CA LEU A 322 -1.87 15.83 -7.73
C LEU A 322 -3.17 16.61 -7.50
N ALA A 323 -3.33 17.76 -8.17
CA ALA A 323 -4.57 18.55 -8.09
C ALA A 323 -5.79 17.73 -8.58
N PHE A 324 -5.64 16.99 -9.68
CA PHE A 324 -6.69 16.11 -10.20
C PHE A 324 -7.04 14.99 -9.23
N ALA A 325 -6.02 14.33 -8.64
CA ALA A 325 -6.21 13.25 -7.67
C ALA A 325 -6.85 13.77 -6.37
N ASN A 326 -6.41 14.92 -5.84
CA ASN A 326 -7.01 15.56 -4.66
C ASN A 326 -8.47 15.96 -4.92
N GLY A 327 -8.81 16.41 -6.13
CA GLY A 327 -10.19 16.69 -6.53
C GLY A 327 -11.10 15.44 -6.43
N ALA A 328 -10.56 14.25 -6.69
CA ALA A 328 -11.33 13.01 -6.60
C ALA A 328 -11.70 12.63 -5.16
N VAL A 329 -10.94 13.05 -4.15
CA VAL A 329 -11.16 12.74 -2.73
C VAL A 329 -11.46 13.98 -1.87
N ALA A 330 -11.72 15.11 -2.52
CA ALA A 330 -12.02 16.37 -1.82
C ALA A 330 -13.23 16.19 -0.89
N GLY A 331 -13.06 16.61 0.37
CA GLY A 331 -14.09 16.51 1.40
C GLY A 331 -14.18 15.15 2.11
N ASP A 332 -13.39 14.17 1.72
CA ASP A 332 -13.32 12.89 2.44
C ASP A 332 -12.55 13.06 3.76
N GLU A 333 -13.07 12.45 4.82
CA GLU A 333 -12.44 12.40 6.14
C GLU A 333 -11.74 11.05 6.31
N TYR A 334 -10.56 11.06 6.93
CA TYR A 334 -9.87 9.84 7.30
C TYR A 334 -9.33 9.92 8.72
N THR A 335 -9.25 8.77 9.38
CA THR A 335 -8.61 8.65 10.69
C THR A 335 -7.22 8.09 10.50
N ASP A 336 -6.22 8.83 10.96
CA ASP A 336 -4.85 8.38 10.93
C ASP A 336 -4.56 7.38 12.07
N ILE A 337 -3.52 6.57 11.94
CA ILE A 337 -3.08 5.60 12.97
C ILE A 337 -2.68 6.26 14.30
N GLU A 338 -2.52 7.58 14.34
CA GLU A 338 -2.36 8.36 15.58
C GLU A 338 -3.69 8.71 16.25
N GLY A 339 -4.83 8.37 15.64
CA GLY A 339 -6.16 8.63 16.19
C GLY A 339 -6.71 10.03 15.92
N SER A 340 -5.96 10.88 15.21
CA SER A 340 -6.45 12.20 14.80
C SER A 340 -7.27 12.10 13.52
N GLY A 341 -8.49 12.62 13.53
CA GLY A 341 -9.25 12.87 12.30
C GLY A 341 -8.55 13.98 11.52
N GLN A 342 -8.23 13.72 10.25
CA GLN A 342 -7.60 14.70 9.37
C GLN A 342 -8.46 14.87 8.12
N ARG A 343 -8.46 16.08 7.56
CA ARG A 343 -8.99 16.38 6.23
C ARG A 343 -7.85 16.53 5.24
N LEU A 344 -8.16 16.31 3.99
CA LEU A 344 -7.26 16.47 2.84
C LEU A 344 -7.03 17.95 2.49
N ASP A 345 -6.62 18.77 3.45
CA ASP A 345 -6.45 20.23 3.26
C ASP A 345 -4.98 20.66 3.25
N GLY A 346 -4.03 19.70 3.23
CA GLY A 346 -2.60 19.99 3.23
C GLY A 346 -2.14 20.56 1.89
N VAL A 347 -1.62 21.78 1.90
CA VAL A 347 -0.88 22.34 0.76
C VAL A 347 0.48 21.64 0.70
N GLU A 348 0.63 20.70 -0.21
CA GLU A 348 1.91 20.07 -0.48
C GLU A 348 2.73 20.96 -1.42
N THR A 349 4.01 21.07 -1.12
CA THR A 349 4.94 21.65 -2.09
C THR A 349 5.20 20.64 -3.19
N VAL A 350 4.78 20.96 -4.43
CA VAL A 350 5.03 20.13 -5.60
C VAL A 350 6.12 20.80 -6.43
N THR A 351 7.21 20.07 -6.68
CA THR A 351 8.38 20.62 -7.39
C THR A 351 8.28 20.48 -8.91
N ARG A 352 7.28 19.75 -9.41
CA ARG A 352 7.16 19.38 -10.82
C ARG A 352 5.85 19.87 -11.42
N SER A 353 5.90 20.27 -12.71
CA SER A 353 4.74 20.57 -13.54
C SER A 353 4.72 19.69 -14.79
N GLY A 354 3.56 19.45 -15.36
CA GLY A 354 3.40 18.58 -16.53
C GLY A 354 2.03 18.70 -17.19
N PRO A 355 1.71 17.81 -18.13
CA PRO A 355 0.43 17.86 -18.83
C PRO A 355 -0.74 17.58 -17.89
N ALA A 356 -1.85 18.26 -18.14
CA ALA A 356 -3.09 18.01 -17.41
C ALA A 356 -3.58 16.56 -17.61
N PRO A 357 -4.05 15.88 -16.57
CA PRO A 357 -4.68 14.58 -16.69
C PRO A 357 -5.86 14.58 -17.66
N THR A 358 -6.03 13.49 -18.39
CA THR A 358 -7.09 13.34 -19.37
C THR A 358 -8.19 12.42 -18.83
N LEU A 359 -9.42 12.92 -18.74
CA LEU A 359 -10.61 12.14 -18.42
C LEU A 359 -11.47 11.96 -19.66
N ASN A 360 -11.63 10.73 -20.12
CA ASN A 360 -12.43 10.39 -21.29
C ASN A 360 -13.65 9.55 -20.91
N ARG A 361 -14.82 9.96 -21.42
CA ARG A 361 -16.09 9.24 -21.27
C ARG A 361 -16.49 8.59 -22.58
N PHE A 362 -16.83 7.32 -22.54
CA PHE A 362 -17.14 6.51 -23.73
C PHE A 362 -18.57 5.96 -23.68
N SER A 363 -19.21 5.87 -24.83
CA SER A 363 -20.56 5.28 -24.94
C SER A 363 -20.60 3.76 -24.71
N SER A 364 -19.45 3.09 -24.87
CA SER A 364 -19.35 1.64 -24.72
C SER A 364 -17.96 1.19 -24.29
N TRP A 365 -17.86 -0.02 -23.71
CA TRP A 365 -16.56 -0.60 -23.37
C TRP A 365 -15.68 -0.93 -24.59
N PRO A 366 -16.21 -1.39 -25.74
CA PRO A 366 -15.38 -1.49 -26.95
C PRO A 366 -14.75 -0.16 -27.40
N ALA A 367 -15.49 0.94 -27.35
CA ALA A 367 -14.95 2.28 -27.65
C ALA A 367 -13.88 2.71 -26.65
N HIS A 368 -14.09 2.44 -25.34
CA HIS A 368 -13.09 2.63 -24.29
C HIS A 368 -11.81 1.84 -24.58
N ASP A 369 -11.94 0.55 -24.90
CA ASP A 369 -10.79 -0.32 -25.10
C ASP A 369 -9.97 0.08 -26.34
N ALA A 370 -10.65 0.51 -27.43
CA ALA A 370 -9.98 1.05 -28.61
C ALA A 370 -9.21 2.33 -28.29
N ALA A 371 -9.79 3.24 -27.50
CA ALA A 371 -9.13 4.46 -27.05
C ALA A 371 -7.94 4.18 -26.12
N LEU A 372 -8.07 3.22 -25.20
CA LEU A 372 -7.00 2.77 -24.33
C LEU A 372 -5.80 2.25 -25.15
N VAL A 373 -6.05 1.36 -26.12
CA VAL A 373 -5.01 0.82 -27.02
C VAL A 373 -4.31 1.94 -27.76
N TRP A 374 -5.07 2.88 -28.31
CA TRP A 374 -4.52 4.06 -28.97
C TRP A 374 -3.65 4.86 -28.01
N ARG A 375 -4.14 5.15 -26.81
CA ARG A 375 -3.41 5.96 -25.82
C ARG A 375 -2.13 5.28 -25.33
N VAL A 376 -2.14 3.96 -25.12
CA VAL A 376 -0.92 3.21 -24.78
C VAL A 376 0.15 3.35 -25.87
N ARG A 377 -0.24 3.24 -27.15
CA ARG A 377 0.67 3.42 -28.29
C ARG A 377 1.16 4.86 -28.45
N ASP A 378 0.36 5.82 -28.04
CA ASP A 378 0.67 7.24 -28.12
C ASP A 378 1.71 7.64 -27.06
N VAL A 379 1.52 7.22 -25.79
CA VAL A 379 2.43 7.60 -24.70
C VAL A 379 3.82 6.98 -24.84
N VAL A 380 3.97 5.82 -25.45
CA VAL A 380 5.30 5.20 -25.69
C VAL A 380 6.10 5.88 -26.82
N LYS A 381 5.49 6.82 -27.55
CA LYS A 381 6.22 7.68 -28.51
C LYS A 381 6.84 8.91 -27.86
N LEU A 382 6.47 9.19 -26.60
CA LEU A 382 7.07 10.29 -25.85
C LEU A 382 8.55 9.99 -25.58
N VAL A 383 9.38 11.00 -25.73
CA VAL A 383 10.83 10.88 -25.48
C VAL A 383 11.07 10.35 -24.05
N GLY A 384 11.91 9.36 -23.92
CA GLY A 384 12.26 8.75 -22.65
C GLY A 384 11.14 7.88 -22.03
N THR A 385 10.11 7.47 -22.81
CA THR A 385 9.06 6.55 -22.34
C THR A 385 9.12 5.23 -23.11
N SER A 386 9.26 4.12 -22.40
CA SER A 386 9.20 2.76 -22.93
C SER A 386 7.89 2.07 -22.55
N TRP A 387 7.64 0.87 -23.10
CA TRP A 387 6.50 0.04 -22.67
C TRP A 387 6.52 -0.23 -21.17
N GLY A 388 7.72 -0.44 -20.59
CA GLY A 388 7.91 -0.73 -19.17
C GLY A 388 7.62 0.46 -18.24
N ASP A 389 7.56 1.68 -18.76
CA ASP A 389 7.22 2.88 -17.99
C ASP A 389 5.71 3.11 -17.87
N VAL A 390 4.89 2.27 -18.54
CA VAL A 390 3.44 2.41 -18.59
C VAL A 390 2.76 1.43 -17.66
N GLY A 391 1.93 1.95 -16.75
CA GLY A 391 1.04 1.18 -15.88
C GLY A 391 -0.42 1.29 -16.34
N VAL A 392 -1.07 0.16 -16.62
CA VAL A 392 -2.51 0.08 -16.89
C VAL A 392 -3.20 -0.55 -15.70
N LEU A 393 -4.02 0.22 -15.00
CA LEU A 393 -4.59 -0.20 -13.71
C LEU A 393 -6.13 -0.22 -13.77
N ALA A 394 -6.73 -1.18 -13.06
CA ALA A 394 -8.17 -1.27 -12.87
C ALA A 394 -8.52 -1.72 -11.45
N ALA A 395 -9.75 -1.53 -11.01
CA ALA A 395 -10.16 -1.83 -9.63
C ALA A 395 -10.24 -3.34 -9.36
N THR A 396 -10.72 -4.13 -10.32
CA THR A 396 -11.01 -5.56 -10.13
C THR A 396 -10.23 -6.46 -11.08
N HIS A 397 -10.00 -7.71 -10.68
CA HIS A 397 -9.36 -8.71 -11.53
C HIS A 397 -10.12 -8.96 -12.84
N TRP A 398 -11.46 -8.88 -12.81
CA TRP A 398 -12.27 -9.02 -14.01
C TRP A 398 -11.98 -7.89 -15.01
N GLN A 399 -11.95 -6.63 -14.54
CA GLN A 399 -11.60 -5.47 -15.36
C GLN A 399 -10.18 -5.57 -15.90
N VAL A 400 -9.20 -5.99 -15.07
CA VAL A 400 -7.82 -6.23 -15.50
C VAL A 400 -7.77 -7.27 -16.63
N ASN A 401 -8.47 -8.38 -16.49
CA ASN A 401 -8.48 -9.42 -17.51
C ASN A 401 -9.09 -8.92 -18.83
N LYS A 402 -10.22 -8.20 -18.80
CA LYS A 402 -10.83 -7.59 -19.99
C LYS A 402 -9.93 -6.57 -20.66
N THR A 403 -9.26 -5.74 -19.88
CA THR A 403 -8.30 -4.76 -20.38
C THR A 403 -7.07 -5.44 -20.99
N LYS A 404 -6.56 -6.49 -20.35
CA LYS A 404 -5.46 -7.32 -20.88
C LYS A 404 -5.82 -7.96 -22.22
N GLU A 405 -7.02 -8.55 -22.33
CA GLU A 405 -7.51 -9.13 -23.58
C GLU A 405 -7.46 -8.11 -24.73
N ALA A 406 -7.90 -6.86 -24.50
CA ALA A 406 -7.88 -5.79 -25.50
C ALA A 406 -6.45 -5.40 -25.91
N LEU A 407 -5.53 -5.26 -24.95
CA LEU A 407 -4.12 -4.92 -25.22
C LEU A 407 -3.41 -6.02 -26.01
N VAL A 408 -3.58 -7.27 -25.59
CA VAL A 408 -2.97 -8.44 -26.26
C VAL A 408 -3.50 -8.61 -27.68
N ALA A 409 -4.82 -8.46 -27.89
CA ALA A 409 -5.43 -8.51 -29.23
C ALA A 409 -4.89 -7.42 -30.14
N ALA A 410 -4.44 -6.30 -29.60
CA ALA A 410 -3.79 -5.21 -30.35
C ALA A 410 -2.27 -5.41 -30.53
N GLY A 411 -1.70 -6.54 -30.10
CA GLY A 411 -0.27 -6.84 -30.20
C GLY A 411 0.61 -6.04 -29.24
N ILE A 412 0.06 -5.49 -28.15
CA ILE A 412 0.82 -4.78 -27.13
C ILE A 412 1.38 -5.78 -26.12
N PRO A 413 2.71 -5.78 -25.87
CA PRO A 413 3.31 -6.66 -24.87
C PRO A 413 2.83 -6.25 -23.46
N VAL A 414 2.40 -7.20 -22.63
CA VAL A 414 1.91 -6.94 -21.28
C VAL A 414 2.61 -7.80 -20.23
N MET A 415 2.95 -7.18 -19.09
CA MET A 415 3.49 -7.81 -17.89
C MET A 415 2.47 -7.69 -16.75
N PRO A 416 1.83 -8.78 -16.32
CA PRO A 416 0.98 -8.76 -15.14
C PRO A 416 1.76 -8.39 -13.88
N LEU A 417 1.21 -7.49 -13.06
CA LEU A 417 1.87 -7.02 -11.83
C LEU A 417 2.07 -8.12 -10.77
N ASP A 418 1.32 -9.21 -10.83
CA ASP A 418 1.51 -10.35 -9.94
C ASP A 418 2.78 -11.18 -10.27
N ARG A 419 3.37 -10.96 -11.45
CA ARG A 419 4.61 -11.59 -11.93
C ARG A 419 5.78 -10.62 -12.02
N TYR A 420 5.53 -9.31 -11.81
CA TYR A 420 6.56 -8.29 -11.88
C TYR A 420 7.45 -8.35 -10.63
N ASP A 421 8.77 -8.41 -10.85
CA ASP A 421 9.78 -8.61 -9.82
C ASP A 421 10.72 -7.40 -9.63
N GLY A 422 10.41 -6.25 -10.23
CA GLY A 422 11.20 -5.01 -10.12
C GLY A 422 12.33 -4.88 -11.14
N ARG A 423 12.51 -5.82 -12.08
CA ARG A 423 13.45 -5.65 -13.18
C ARG A 423 12.83 -4.82 -14.30
N PRO A 424 13.62 -4.00 -15.01
CA PRO A 424 13.14 -3.36 -16.22
C PRO A 424 12.59 -4.40 -17.21
N VAL A 425 11.43 -4.12 -17.77
CA VAL A 425 10.75 -5.00 -18.71
C VAL A 425 10.21 -4.17 -19.87
N ASP A 426 10.38 -4.65 -21.10
CA ASP A 426 9.83 -3.99 -22.29
C ASP A 426 8.38 -4.47 -22.56
N ALA A 427 7.50 -4.22 -21.58
CA ALA A 427 6.09 -4.56 -21.65
C ALA A 427 5.27 -3.66 -20.72
N VAL A 428 4.05 -3.33 -21.11
CA VAL A 428 3.08 -2.56 -20.31
C VAL A 428 2.73 -3.35 -19.04
N LYS A 429 2.94 -2.73 -17.89
CA LYS A 429 2.63 -3.33 -16.59
C LYS A 429 1.12 -3.21 -16.34
N ILE A 430 0.43 -4.35 -16.13
CA ILE A 430 -1.02 -4.38 -15.95
C ILE A 430 -1.42 -5.07 -14.65
N GLY A 431 -2.37 -4.50 -13.92
CA GLY A 431 -2.85 -5.10 -12.67
C GLY A 431 -3.94 -4.33 -11.94
N THR A 432 -4.32 -4.85 -10.78
CA THR A 432 -5.23 -4.11 -9.90
C THR A 432 -4.51 -2.97 -9.19
N VAL A 433 -5.27 -1.93 -8.81
CA VAL A 433 -4.75 -0.81 -8.02
C VAL A 433 -4.05 -1.28 -6.75
N LYS A 434 -4.63 -2.26 -6.05
CA LYS A 434 -4.03 -2.85 -4.85
C LYS A 434 -2.66 -3.48 -5.10
N ARG A 435 -2.45 -4.07 -6.28
CA ARG A 435 -1.15 -4.63 -6.69
C ARG A 435 -0.14 -3.57 -7.11
N ALA A 436 -0.62 -2.42 -7.60
CA ALA A 436 0.21 -1.30 -7.99
C ALA A 436 0.65 -0.43 -6.79
N LYS A 437 0.07 -0.64 -5.61
CA LYS A 437 0.45 0.12 -4.41
C LYS A 437 1.94 -0.06 -4.10
N GLY A 438 2.64 1.04 -3.82
CA GLY A 438 4.10 1.07 -3.65
C GLY A 438 4.92 1.08 -4.95
N LEU A 439 4.31 0.82 -6.12
CA LEU A 439 4.95 0.96 -7.42
C LEU A 439 4.70 2.35 -8.02
N GLU A 440 5.51 2.72 -8.99
CA GLU A 440 5.44 3.99 -9.72
C GLU A 440 5.55 3.74 -11.22
N PHE A 441 4.95 4.64 -12.02
CA PHE A 441 5.01 4.58 -13.48
C PHE A 441 5.14 5.97 -14.04
N LYS A 442 5.86 6.16 -15.15
CA LYS A 442 5.89 7.44 -15.86
C LYS A 442 4.49 7.80 -16.37
N GLN A 443 3.80 6.82 -16.93
CA GLN A 443 2.45 6.99 -17.45
C GLN A 443 1.49 6.01 -16.77
N VAL A 444 0.37 6.50 -16.25
CA VAL A 444 -0.70 5.66 -15.71
C VAL A 444 -1.97 5.82 -16.53
N LEU A 445 -2.54 4.68 -16.94
CA LEU A 445 -3.83 4.63 -17.58
C LEU A 445 -4.80 3.85 -16.69
N LEU A 446 -5.79 4.56 -16.14
CA LEU A 446 -6.85 3.97 -15.33
C LEU A 446 -7.98 3.52 -16.25
N ALA A 447 -8.11 2.21 -16.39
CA ALA A 447 -9.08 1.59 -17.27
C ALA A 447 -10.38 1.24 -16.53
N ARG A 448 -11.51 1.46 -17.19
CA ARG A 448 -12.84 1.03 -16.73
C ARG A 448 -13.23 1.58 -15.37
N VAL A 449 -12.88 2.85 -15.10
CA VAL A 449 -13.24 3.53 -13.86
C VAL A 449 -14.76 3.71 -13.79
N GLU A 450 -15.37 3.38 -12.64
CA GLU A 450 -16.79 3.56 -12.42
C GLU A 450 -17.15 5.05 -12.38
N PRO A 451 -18.15 5.55 -13.17
CA PRO A 451 -18.51 6.95 -13.23
C PRO A 451 -18.83 7.56 -11.86
N ALA A 452 -19.52 6.82 -11.01
CA ALA A 452 -19.91 7.26 -9.67
C ALA A 452 -18.72 7.60 -8.76
N LEU A 453 -17.53 7.06 -8.99
CA LEU A 453 -16.32 7.37 -8.22
C LEU A 453 -15.70 8.72 -8.63
N LEU A 454 -16.01 9.20 -9.83
CA LEU A 454 -15.53 10.46 -10.37
C LEU A 454 -16.51 11.63 -10.08
N ALA A 455 -17.67 11.33 -9.52
CA ALA A 455 -18.64 12.34 -9.14
C ALA A 455 -18.14 13.11 -7.90
N THR A 456 -18.11 14.44 -8.01
CA THR A 456 -17.77 15.34 -6.91
C THR A 456 -18.98 15.58 -6.00
N GLY A 457 -18.73 15.74 -4.70
CA GLY A 457 -19.74 16.05 -3.70
C GLY A 457 -20.13 14.90 -2.76
N ALA A 458 -20.80 15.26 -1.67
CA ALA A 458 -21.27 14.29 -0.69
C ALA A 458 -22.37 13.40 -1.29
N PRO A 459 -22.41 12.11 -0.96
CA PRO A 459 -23.48 11.22 -1.38
C PRO A 459 -24.83 11.70 -0.82
N PRO A 460 -25.95 11.43 -1.51
CA PRO A 460 -27.28 11.74 -0.99
C PRO A 460 -27.49 11.22 0.44
N ALA A 461 -28.33 11.91 1.22
CA ALA A 461 -28.64 11.49 2.61
C ALA A 461 -29.27 10.09 2.67
N SER A 462 -29.90 9.63 1.60
CA SER A 462 -30.50 8.29 1.49
C SER A 462 -29.51 7.14 1.37
N VAL A 463 -28.21 7.43 1.09
CA VAL A 463 -27.17 6.40 0.98
C VAL A 463 -26.84 5.86 2.39
N SER A 464 -26.79 4.53 2.52
CA SER A 464 -26.48 3.88 3.81
C SER A 464 -25.05 4.20 4.27
N GLU A 465 -24.81 4.11 5.59
CA GLU A 465 -23.46 4.33 6.17
C GLU A 465 -22.44 3.31 5.61
N THR A 466 -22.87 2.10 5.31
CA THR A 466 -22.01 1.07 4.74
C THR A 466 -21.64 1.35 3.28
N ASP A 467 -22.59 1.87 2.49
CA ASP A 467 -22.31 2.28 1.10
C ASP A 467 -21.42 3.52 1.07
N ARG A 468 -21.56 4.44 2.03
CA ARG A 468 -20.67 5.59 2.19
C ARG A 468 -19.25 5.12 2.53
N GLU A 469 -19.11 4.22 3.52
CA GLU A 469 -17.84 3.63 3.90
C GLU A 469 -17.15 2.96 2.68
N ARG A 470 -17.93 2.19 1.91
CA ARG A 470 -17.45 1.54 0.70
C ARG A 470 -16.99 2.55 -0.35
N ARG A 471 -17.81 3.55 -0.62
CA ARG A 471 -17.49 4.62 -1.57
C ARG A 471 -16.21 5.36 -1.18
N ASP A 472 -16.04 5.67 0.10
CA ASP A 472 -14.84 6.35 0.59
C ASP A 472 -13.58 5.49 0.39
N LEU A 473 -13.67 4.17 0.61
CA LEU A 473 -12.58 3.24 0.34
C LEU A 473 -12.27 3.16 -1.16
N ASP A 474 -13.27 3.04 -2.02
CA ASP A 474 -13.11 2.95 -3.47
C ASP A 474 -12.54 4.28 -4.04
N ARG A 475 -12.93 5.45 -3.50
CA ARG A 475 -12.36 6.76 -3.87
C ARG A 475 -10.89 6.86 -3.44
N ARG A 476 -10.54 6.42 -2.24
CA ARG A 476 -9.13 6.36 -1.79
C ARG A 476 -8.32 5.38 -2.64
N GLU A 477 -8.89 4.26 -3.06
CA GLU A 477 -8.25 3.35 -4.00
C GLU A 477 -7.99 4.05 -5.34
N LEU A 478 -8.95 4.83 -5.85
CA LEU A 478 -8.78 5.64 -7.05
C LEU A 478 -7.70 6.72 -6.88
N TYR A 479 -7.66 7.41 -5.75
CA TYR A 479 -6.60 8.38 -5.41
C TYR A 479 -5.21 7.73 -5.42
N VAL A 480 -5.08 6.56 -4.78
CA VAL A 480 -3.84 5.78 -4.79
C VAL A 480 -3.43 5.44 -6.22
N ALA A 481 -4.38 5.03 -7.07
CA ALA A 481 -4.11 4.71 -8.47
C ALA A 481 -3.61 5.92 -9.27
N MET A 482 -4.26 7.08 -9.12
CA MET A 482 -3.88 8.33 -9.79
C MET A 482 -2.49 8.80 -9.38
N THR A 483 -2.17 8.71 -8.09
CA THR A 483 -0.87 9.14 -7.54
C THR A 483 0.27 8.18 -7.84
N ARG A 484 0.03 7.05 -8.52
CA ARG A 484 1.11 6.20 -9.09
C ARG A 484 1.72 6.81 -10.35
N ALA A 485 1.07 7.81 -10.96
CA ALA A 485 1.56 8.49 -12.15
C ALA A 485 2.64 9.51 -11.80
N ARG A 486 3.77 9.47 -12.50
CA ARG A 486 4.84 10.46 -12.39
C ARG A 486 4.65 11.61 -13.38
N ASP A 487 4.46 11.30 -14.67
CA ASP A 487 4.54 12.27 -15.76
C ASP A 487 3.20 12.44 -16.50
N GLY A 488 2.34 11.43 -16.53
CA GLY A 488 1.07 11.52 -17.22
C GLY A 488 0.00 10.57 -16.70
N LEU A 489 -1.24 11.04 -16.72
CA LEU A 489 -2.41 10.31 -16.22
C LEU A 489 -3.55 10.36 -17.25
N TRP A 490 -4.07 9.20 -17.59
CA TRP A 490 -5.28 9.03 -18.38
C TRP A 490 -6.33 8.25 -17.59
N VAL A 491 -7.57 8.70 -17.61
CA VAL A 491 -8.69 8.05 -16.94
C VAL A 491 -9.78 7.77 -17.95
N GLY A 492 -10.11 6.48 -18.13
CA GLY A 492 -11.18 6.04 -19.02
C GLY A 492 -12.39 5.52 -18.24
N THR A 493 -13.56 6.07 -18.53
CA THR A 493 -14.82 5.70 -17.90
C THR A 493 -15.94 5.58 -18.94
N ARG A 494 -17.04 4.94 -18.56
CA ARG A 494 -18.25 4.93 -19.37
C ARG A 494 -19.07 6.19 -19.10
N ALA A 495 -19.71 6.73 -20.13
CA ALA A 495 -20.70 7.79 -19.96
C ALA A 495 -21.90 7.21 -19.19
N GLU A 496 -22.44 7.96 -18.25
CA GLU A 496 -23.75 7.63 -17.65
C GLU A 496 -24.82 7.75 -18.75
N LEU A 497 -25.67 6.73 -18.83
CA LEU A 497 -26.78 6.68 -19.81
C LEU A 497 -27.91 7.60 -19.35
#